data_e0a2122809eaf0634210a47f0e754b1e
#
_entry.id   e0a2122809eaf0634210a47f0e754b1e
#
_cell.length_a   1.000
_cell.length_b   1.000
_cell.length_c   1.000
_cell.angle_alpha   90.00
_cell.angle_beta   90.00
_cell.angle_gamma   90.00
#
_symmetry.space_group_name_H-M   'P 1'
#
loop_
_entity.id
_entity.type
_entity.pdbx_description
1 polymer ?
#
loop_
_entity_poly.entity_id
_entity_poly.type
_entity_poly.pdbx_seq_one_letter_code
_entity_poly.pdbx_strand_id
1 'polypeptide(L)'
;MKQVIQDVVKFFKEVPSRYTYSFDRIQAKFEVSREEIQEAKKIFMGSLFETLPVSQSEMQVERMWVNSNGKTSVQMKPLTETFSYDPIEYKAWDIEIKPGSKICMVYTSDKHIGASVGSEAMLNNHYDKEEFESRMQKLAVELIDLDNLHRFDQMIVCDLGDAIDGMDGFTGSRMHKLPQNMGNREVFQTFIDVHLKFFHTLKSHLHCPNLEFRTAGESNHGGDMEWMCFKTLGMMLHEKYNMNVYIGNKFIEHFTKGDHTFLLCHGKDFKDMKFGLPRYADAKTINYFKSYMEHHGITSKFIHVVKGDLHMNNSEYTQFFRYKNVMSMFGSSKWVMTNFMSNTKGVSIDILNLGTNSVTEHYLFF
;
A
#
# COMPACT_ATOMS: atom_id res chain seq x y z
N MET A 1 25.50 -24.34 35.55
CA MET A 1 24.82 -23.04 35.63
C MET A 1 24.50 -22.80 37.11
N LYS A 2 24.82 -21.62 37.66
CA LYS A 2 24.53 -21.33 39.07
C LYS A 2 23.04 -21.35 39.30
N GLN A 3 22.58 -21.88 40.42
CA GLN A 3 21.15 -21.98 40.77
C GLN A 3 20.43 -20.64 40.71
N VAL A 4 21.08 -19.58 41.16
CA VAL A 4 20.52 -18.22 41.15
C VAL A 4 20.22 -17.70 39.74
N ILE A 5 21.02 -18.06 38.72
CA ILE A 5 20.72 -17.70 37.34
C ILE A 5 19.47 -18.41 36.85
N GLN A 6 19.27 -19.66 37.21
CA GLN A 6 18.06 -20.42 36.88
C GLN A 6 16.81 -19.83 37.56
N ASP A 7 16.93 -19.35 38.79
CA ASP A 7 15.82 -18.71 39.52
C ASP A 7 15.42 -17.40 38.86
N VAL A 8 16.37 -16.60 38.37
CA VAL A 8 16.10 -15.37 37.60
C VAL A 8 15.48 -15.69 36.20
N VAL A 9 15.95 -16.72 35.53
CA VAL A 9 15.35 -17.20 34.28
C VAL A 9 13.90 -17.65 34.50
N LYS A 10 13.64 -18.42 35.55
CA LYS A 10 12.29 -18.83 35.96
C LYS A 10 11.39 -17.64 36.24
N PHE A 11 11.89 -16.64 36.95
CA PHE A 11 11.17 -15.40 37.23
C PHE A 11 10.73 -14.65 35.99
N PHE A 12 11.56 -14.63 34.94
CA PHE A 12 11.18 -14.06 33.63
C PHE A 12 10.14 -14.93 32.89
N LYS A 13 10.29 -16.26 32.94
CA LYS A 13 9.35 -17.20 32.31
C LYS A 13 7.93 -17.13 32.89
N GLU A 14 7.80 -16.91 34.18
CA GLU A 14 6.50 -16.77 34.85
C GLU A 14 5.71 -15.55 34.38
N VAL A 15 6.41 -14.42 34.17
CA VAL A 15 5.81 -13.17 33.64
C VAL A 15 6.80 -12.50 32.70
N PRO A 16 6.68 -12.71 31.40
CA PRO A 16 7.68 -12.23 30.41
C PRO A 16 7.97 -10.72 30.46
N SER A 17 7.01 -9.89 30.87
CA SER A 17 7.23 -8.44 31.03
C SER A 17 8.27 -8.09 32.10
N ARG A 18 8.59 -9.01 33.03
CA ARG A 18 9.65 -8.81 34.05
C ARG A 18 11.05 -8.73 33.45
N TYR A 19 11.25 -9.21 32.23
CA TYR A 19 12.51 -9.06 31.49
C TYR A 19 12.94 -7.59 31.37
N THR A 20 11.99 -6.65 31.29
CA THR A 20 12.25 -5.22 31.17
C THR A 20 12.59 -4.55 32.52
N TYR A 21 12.53 -5.26 33.61
CA TYR A 21 12.87 -4.68 34.93
C TYR A 21 14.32 -4.23 34.97
N SER A 22 14.57 -3.11 35.68
CA SER A 22 15.93 -2.60 35.85
C SER A 22 16.82 -3.60 36.62
N PHE A 23 18.13 -3.52 36.39
CA PHE A 23 19.08 -4.37 37.10
C PHE A 23 18.93 -4.26 38.61
N ASP A 24 18.79 -3.03 39.15
CA ASP A 24 18.67 -2.78 40.57
C ASP A 24 17.44 -3.48 41.18
N ARG A 25 16.32 -3.51 40.43
CA ARG A 25 15.11 -4.21 40.89
C ARG A 25 15.27 -5.72 40.91
N ILE A 26 16.03 -6.29 40.00
CA ILE A 26 16.31 -7.73 39.97
C ILE A 26 17.36 -8.08 41.05
N GLN A 27 18.41 -7.26 41.18
CA GLN A 27 19.42 -7.43 42.24
C GLN A 27 18.80 -7.40 43.62
N ALA A 28 17.93 -6.45 43.91
CA ALA A 28 17.25 -6.35 45.21
C ALA A 28 16.39 -7.59 45.56
N LYS A 29 15.94 -8.33 44.52
CA LYS A 29 15.11 -9.53 44.71
C LYS A 29 15.91 -10.83 44.85
N PHE A 30 17.04 -10.97 44.17
CA PHE A 30 17.76 -12.23 44.02
C PHE A 30 19.21 -12.20 44.55
N GLU A 31 19.69 -11.07 45.02
CA GLU A 31 21.07 -10.87 45.52
C GLU A 31 22.14 -11.29 44.49
N VAL A 32 21.93 -10.95 43.22
CA VAL A 32 22.75 -11.36 42.07
C VAL A 32 23.56 -10.21 41.50
N SER A 33 24.67 -10.54 40.86
CA SER A 33 25.49 -9.56 40.12
C SER A 33 24.81 -9.11 38.81
N ARG A 34 25.28 -8.00 38.24
CA ARG A 34 24.82 -7.53 36.94
C ARG A 34 25.13 -8.53 35.81
N GLU A 35 26.28 -9.18 35.90
CA GLU A 35 26.71 -10.22 34.94
C GLU A 35 25.77 -11.42 34.98
N GLU A 36 25.38 -11.86 36.20
CA GLU A 36 24.45 -12.97 36.36
C GLU A 36 23.04 -12.65 35.87
N ILE A 37 22.59 -11.38 36.00
CA ILE A 37 21.33 -10.93 35.43
C ILE A 37 21.41 -10.91 33.88
N GLN A 38 22.53 -10.47 33.32
CA GLN A 38 22.74 -10.46 31.88
C GLN A 38 22.72 -11.89 31.30
N GLU A 39 23.40 -12.81 31.98
CA GLU A 39 23.41 -14.23 31.58
C GLU A 39 21.99 -14.83 31.65
N ALA A 40 21.25 -14.56 32.75
CA ALA A 40 19.86 -15.00 32.88
C ALA A 40 18.96 -14.41 31.79
N LYS A 41 19.12 -13.15 31.45
CA LYS A 41 18.38 -12.52 30.34
C LYS A 41 18.71 -13.17 28.99
N LYS A 42 19.97 -13.49 28.74
CA LYS A 42 20.40 -14.17 27.51
C LYS A 42 19.79 -15.58 27.41
N ILE A 43 19.81 -16.36 28.50
CA ILE A 43 19.21 -17.69 28.57
C ILE A 43 17.69 -17.62 28.39
N PHE A 44 17.01 -16.65 29.02
CA PHE A 44 15.58 -16.47 28.88
C PHE A 44 15.21 -16.15 27.43
N MET A 45 15.92 -15.21 26.79
CA MET A 45 15.71 -14.89 25.37
C MET A 45 15.94 -16.10 24.48
N GLY A 46 17.02 -16.85 24.69
CA GLY A 46 17.25 -18.12 23.97
C GLY A 46 16.08 -19.10 24.09
N SER A 47 15.53 -19.24 25.31
CA SER A 47 14.40 -20.16 25.55
C SER A 47 13.07 -19.71 24.94
N LEU A 48 12.88 -18.44 24.68
CA LEU A 48 11.70 -17.91 23.95
C LEU A 48 11.74 -18.27 22.48
N PHE A 49 12.95 -18.36 21.91
CA PHE A 49 13.12 -18.75 20.50
C PHE A 49 13.01 -20.27 20.29
N GLU A 50 13.34 -21.09 21.28
CA GLU A 50 13.18 -22.55 21.21
C GLU A 50 11.71 -23.00 21.20
N THR A 51 10.79 -22.17 21.69
CA THR A 51 9.34 -22.49 21.76
C THR A 51 8.54 -22.02 20.55
N LEU A 52 9.14 -21.24 19.66
CA LEU A 52 8.50 -20.82 18.41
C LEU A 52 8.89 -21.80 17.29
N PRO A 53 7.94 -22.39 16.55
CA PRO A 53 8.23 -23.23 15.39
C PRO A 53 8.66 -22.37 14.19
N VAL A 54 9.53 -21.42 14.40
CA VAL A 54 10.16 -20.64 13.35
C VAL A 54 11.54 -21.27 13.14
N SER A 55 11.78 -21.78 11.94
CA SER A 55 13.13 -22.08 11.48
C SER A 55 14.05 -20.95 11.96
N GLN A 56 15.23 -21.30 12.47
CA GLN A 56 16.26 -20.38 12.92
C GLN A 56 16.69 -19.41 11.81
N SER A 57 15.78 -18.53 11.39
CA SER A 57 16.11 -17.37 10.59
C SER A 57 16.72 -16.35 11.55
N GLU A 58 18.00 -16.19 11.41
CA GLU A 58 18.89 -15.39 12.20
C GLU A 58 18.31 -13.99 12.43
N MET A 59 18.23 -13.59 13.71
CA MET A 59 17.90 -12.21 14.08
C MET A 59 19.17 -11.38 14.01
N GLN A 60 19.20 -10.36 13.20
CA GLN A 60 20.31 -9.42 13.11
C GLN A 60 20.08 -8.22 14.04
N VAL A 61 21.11 -7.85 14.79
CA VAL A 61 21.10 -6.60 15.56
C VAL A 61 21.15 -5.44 14.57
N GLU A 62 20.04 -4.74 14.43
CA GLU A 62 19.96 -3.59 13.52
C GLU A 62 20.63 -2.35 14.12
N ARG A 63 20.39 -2.10 15.40
CA ARG A 63 21.03 -0.98 16.12
C ARG A 63 21.18 -1.32 17.61
N MET A 64 22.28 -0.85 18.15
CA MET A 64 22.56 -0.89 19.57
C MET A 64 22.89 0.51 20.06
N TRP A 65 22.17 0.99 21.07
CA TRP A 65 22.46 2.27 21.70
C TRP A 65 22.94 2.05 23.12
N VAL A 66 23.94 2.80 23.50
CA VAL A 66 24.29 2.97 24.91
C VAL A 66 23.95 4.40 25.27
N ASN A 67 22.92 4.57 26.13
CA ASN A 67 22.54 5.89 26.63
C ASN A 67 23.61 6.41 27.61
N SER A 68 23.63 7.73 27.84
CA SER A 68 24.55 8.40 28.78
C SER A 68 24.53 7.84 30.21
N ASN A 69 23.52 7.07 30.55
CA ASN A 69 23.32 6.37 31.84
C ASN A 69 23.75 4.88 31.78
N GLY A 70 24.51 4.47 30.72
CA GLY A 70 24.99 3.10 30.59
C GLY A 70 23.92 2.05 30.25
N LYS A 71 22.67 2.47 29.90
CA LYS A 71 21.63 1.53 29.42
C LYS A 71 21.87 1.20 27.96
N THR A 72 21.99 -0.10 27.68
CA THR A 72 22.04 -0.61 26.31
C THR A 72 20.63 -0.97 25.85
N SER A 73 20.17 -0.37 24.77
CA SER A 73 18.96 -0.74 24.08
C SER A 73 19.36 -1.41 22.76
N VAL A 74 18.82 -2.58 22.48
CA VAL A 74 19.08 -3.33 21.25
C VAL A 74 17.77 -3.40 20.47
N GLN A 75 17.79 -2.87 19.27
CA GLN A 75 16.74 -3.10 18.29
C GLN A 75 17.19 -4.29 17.44
N MET A 76 16.42 -5.35 17.52
CA MET A 76 16.64 -6.54 16.69
C MET A 76 15.64 -6.47 15.52
N LYS A 77 16.15 -6.64 14.33
CA LYS A 77 15.36 -6.84 13.11
C LYS A 77 15.37 -8.34 12.83
N PRO A 78 14.23 -8.98 12.60
CA PRO A 78 14.27 -10.30 11.99
C PRO A 78 15.09 -10.17 10.72
N LEU A 79 16.03 -11.08 10.47
CA LEU A 79 16.45 -11.38 9.12
C LEU A 79 15.19 -11.94 8.42
N THR A 80 14.31 -11.06 8.05
CA THR A 80 13.38 -11.39 7.01
C THR A 80 14.28 -11.64 5.79
N GLU A 81 14.49 -12.90 5.45
CA GLU A 81 14.54 -13.21 4.04
C GLU A 81 13.38 -12.40 3.48
N THR A 82 13.69 -11.43 2.68
CA THR A 82 12.67 -10.75 1.89
C THR A 82 12.12 -11.85 1.01
N PHE A 83 11.07 -12.52 1.46
CA PHE A 83 10.27 -13.33 0.57
C PHE A 83 9.75 -12.35 -0.46
N SER A 84 10.49 -12.21 -1.54
CA SER A 84 9.98 -11.53 -2.72
C SER A 84 8.95 -12.49 -3.29
N TYR A 85 7.70 -12.30 -2.92
CA TYR A 85 6.62 -12.96 -3.63
C TYR A 85 6.59 -12.39 -5.02
N ASP A 86 6.54 -13.27 -6.03
CA ASP A 86 6.27 -12.83 -7.38
C ASP A 86 4.89 -12.15 -7.42
N PRO A 87 4.71 -11.15 -8.27
CA PRO A 87 3.40 -10.56 -8.49
C PRO A 87 2.38 -11.65 -8.82
N ILE A 88 1.17 -11.51 -8.31
CA ILE A 88 0.11 -12.47 -8.60
C ILE A 88 -0.55 -12.03 -9.90
N GLU A 89 -0.49 -12.90 -10.91
CA GLU A 89 -1.14 -12.70 -12.19
C GLU A 89 -2.20 -13.78 -12.42
N TYR A 90 -3.44 -13.35 -12.60
CA TYR A 90 -4.54 -14.18 -13.08
C TYR A 90 -4.83 -13.81 -14.52
N LYS A 91 -4.38 -14.65 -15.45
CA LYS A 91 -4.51 -14.38 -16.88
C LYS A 91 -5.69 -15.16 -17.45
N ALA A 92 -6.71 -14.43 -17.87
CA ALA A 92 -7.90 -14.99 -18.47
C ALA A 92 -7.84 -15.01 -20.01
N TRP A 93 -7.15 -14.02 -20.61
CA TRP A 93 -7.09 -13.84 -22.07
C TRP A 93 -5.88 -12.99 -22.46
N ASP A 94 -5.42 -13.20 -23.69
CA ASP A 94 -4.44 -12.34 -24.34
C ASP A 94 -5.17 -11.30 -25.18
N ILE A 95 -4.83 -10.02 -25.00
CA ILE A 95 -5.35 -8.95 -25.84
C ILE A 95 -4.32 -8.65 -26.94
N GLU A 96 -4.73 -8.83 -28.18
CA GLU A 96 -4.03 -8.22 -29.29
C GLU A 96 -4.40 -6.73 -29.35
N ILE A 97 -3.47 -5.86 -28.94
CA ILE A 97 -3.63 -4.42 -29.07
C ILE A 97 -3.38 -4.03 -30.51
N LYS A 98 -4.43 -3.63 -31.22
CA LYS A 98 -4.34 -3.18 -32.59
C LYS A 98 -3.91 -1.70 -32.69
N PRO A 99 -3.21 -1.31 -33.75
CA PRO A 99 -3.01 0.10 -34.02
C PRO A 99 -4.38 0.81 -34.11
N GLY A 100 -4.54 1.89 -33.36
CA GLY A 100 -5.81 2.63 -33.30
C GLY A 100 -6.71 2.25 -32.12
N SER A 101 -6.37 1.24 -31.34
CA SER A 101 -7.11 0.89 -30.10
C SER A 101 -7.21 2.08 -29.14
N LYS A 102 -8.39 2.20 -28.54
CA LYS A 102 -8.65 3.16 -27.45
C LYS A 102 -8.65 2.43 -26.11
N ILE A 103 -7.85 2.90 -25.17
CA ILE A 103 -7.72 2.30 -23.84
C ILE A 103 -8.13 3.33 -22.80
N CYS A 104 -9.02 2.93 -21.89
CA CYS A 104 -9.38 3.70 -20.71
C CYS A 104 -8.52 3.25 -19.52
N MET A 105 -7.71 4.15 -18.99
CA MET A 105 -6.90 3.95 -17.79
C MET A 105 -7.56 4.66 -16.62
N VAL A 106 -8.03 3.91 -15.64
CA VAL A 106 -8.72 4.44 -14.44
C VAL A 106 -7.78 4.32 -13.25
N TYR A 107 -7.49 5.43 -12.58
CA TYR A 107 -6.58 5.43 -11.43
C TYR A 107 -7.36 5.73 -10.15
N THR A 108 -7.53 4.73 -9.32
CA THR A 108 -8.04 4.87 -7.95
C THR A 108 -6.89 4.83 -6.95
N SER A 109 -6.97 5.63 -5.90
CA SER A 109 -5.96 5.69 -4.84
C SER A 109 -6.58 6.17 -3.54
N ASP A 110 -5.94 5.88 -2.42
CA ASP A 110 -6.23 6.47 -1.13
C ASP A 110 -7.73 6.38 -0.78
N LYS A 111 -8.27 5.17 -0.81
CA LYS A 111 -9.67 4.89 -0.45
C LYS A 111 -9.90 4.91 1.06
N HIS A 112 -8.89 4.49 1.84
CA HIS A 112 -8.95 4.46 3.31
C HIS A 112 -10.25 3.86 3.85
N ILE A 113 -10.67 2.69 3.34
CA ILE A 113 -11.91 2.03 3.75
C ILE A 113 -11.85 1.72 5.24
N GLY A 114 -12.84 2.18 5.98
CA GLY A 114 -12.89 2.13 7.44
C GLY A 114 -12.59 3.47 8.09
N ALA A 115 -11.96 4.42 7.40
CA ALA A 115 -11.78 5.76 7.92
C ALA A 115 -13.12 6.46 8.14
N SER A 116 -13.18 7.25 9.22
CA SER A 116 -14.35 8.06 9.56
C SER A 116 -13.94 9.52 9.70
N VAL A 117 -14.55 10.36 8.88
CA VAL A 117 -14.35 11.81 8.90
C VAL A 117 -15.70 12.50 8.95
N GLY A 118 -15.94 13.26 9.99
CA GLY A 118 -17.18 13.97 10.22
C GLY A 118 -17.06 15.50 10.08
N SER A 119 -17.94 16.20 10.76
CA SER A 119 -18.06 17.67 10.70
C SER A 119 -16.84 18.42 11.24
N GLU A 120 -15.94 17.74 11.95
CA GLU A 120 -14.66 18.31 12.42
C GLU A 120 -13.64 18.47 11.30
N ALA A 121 -13.88 17.89 10.13
CA ALA A 121 -13.00 17.99 8.99
C ALA A 121 -13.01 19.41 8.42
N MET A 122 -11.83 19.92 8.09
CA MET A 122 -11.73 21.14 7.32
C MET A 122 -12.40 20.97 5.95
N LEU A 123 -13.04 22.00 5.45
CA LEU A 123 -13.69 22.02 4.13
C LEU A 123 -14.81 20.97 3.95
N ASN A 124 -15.53 20.67 5.01
CA ASN A 124 -16.73 19.81 4.97
C ASN A 124 -16.52 18.46 4.28
N ASN A 125 -15.35 17.84 4.46
CA ASN A 125 -15.19 16.47 3.99
C ASN A 125 -15.97 15.54 4.92
N HIS A 126 -16.91 14.80 4.36
CA HIS A 126 -17.59 13.70 5.03
C HIS A 126 -17.13 12.40 4.38
N TYR A 127 -16.77 11.41 5.19
CA TYR A 127 -16.37 10.11 4.69
C TYR A 127 -16.68 9.00 5.70
N ASP A 128 -17.40 8.01 5.23
CA ASP A 128 -17.75 6.78 5.92
C ASP A 128 -17.98 5.67 4.86
N LYS A 129 -18.54 4.56 5.29
CA LYS A 129 -18.86 3.42 4.42
C LYS A 129 -19.83 3.80 3.31
N GLU A 130 -20.90 4.49 3.67
CA GLU A 130 -21.98 4.88 2.75
C GLU A 130 -21.47 5.85 1.69
N GLU A 131 -20.64 6.79 2.09
CA GLU A 131 -20.01 7.72 1.15
C GLU A 131 -19.03 6.98 0.21
N PHE A 132 -18.23 6.04 0.74
CA PHE A 132 -17.36 5.21 -0.11
C PHE A 132 -18.17 4.41 -1.15
N GLU A 133 -19.25 3.75 -0.74
CA GLU A 133 -20.13 3.02 -1.65
C GLU A 133 -20.72 3.96 -2.72
N SER A 134 -21.17 5.15 -2.33
CA SER A 134 -21.72 6.17 -3.22
C SER A 134 -20.68 6.62 -4.27
N ARG A 135 -19.42 6.86 -3.86
CA ARG A 135 -18.33 7.25 -4.77
C ARG A 135 -18.00 6.15 -5.77
N MET A 136 -17.95 4.89 -5.33
CA MET A 136 -17.74 3.75 -6.21
C MET A 136 -18.87 3.58 -7.22
N GLN A 137 -20.12 3.84 -6.81
CA GLN A 137 -21.27 3.81 -7.72
C GLN A 137 -21.23 4.95 -8.75
N LYS A 138 -20.90 6.17 -8.33
CA LYS A 138 -20.71 7.31 -9.25
C LYS A 138 -19.60 7.02 -10.27
N LEU A 139 -18.50 6.42 -9.82
CA LEU A 139 -17.42 6.02 -10.71
C LEU A 139 -17.89 4.98 -11.74
N ALA A 140 -18.66 3.99 -11.33
CA ALA A 140 -19.18 2.98 -12.28
C ALA A 140 -20.06 3.62 -13.36
N VAL A 141 -20.95 4.54 -12.99
CA VAL A 141 -21.80 5.27 -13.94
C VAL A 141 -20.96 6.08 -14.92
N GLU A 142 -19.99 6.86 -14.41
CA GLU A 142 -19.09 7.67 -15.23
C GLU A 142 -18.32 6.82 -16.27
N LEU A 143 -17.81 5.67 -15.84
CA LEU A 143 -17.06 4.77 -16.73
C LEU A 143 -17.95 4.15 -17.83
N ILE A 144 -19.21 3.86 -17.51
CA ILE A 144 -20.19 3.38 -18.48
C ILE A 144 -20.51 4.47 -19.51
N ASP A 145 -20.70 5.71 -19.05
CA ASP A 145 -20.97 6.86 -19.93
C ASP A 145 -19.77 7.16 -20.84
N LEU A 146 -18.55 7.11 -20.30
CA LEU A 146 -17.33 7.26 -21.09
C LEU A 146 -17.17 6.14 -22.14
N ASP A 147 -17.48 4.88 -21.77
CA ASP A 147 -17.44 3.78 -22.73
C ASP A 147 -18.52 3.91 -23.82
N ASN A 148 -19.70 4.36 -23.46
CA ASN A 148 -20.75 4.69 -24.43
C ASN A 148 -20.33 5.74 -25.46
N LEU A 149 -19.57 6.74 -24.99
CA LEU A 149 -19.07 7.83 -25.83
C LEU A 149 -17.87 7.42 -26.70
N HIS A 150 -16.88 6.74 -26.10
CA HIS A 150 -15.58 6.49 -26.73
C HIS A 150 -15.45 5.11 -27.36
N ARG A 151 -16.23 4.11 -26.89
CA ARG A 151 -16.17 2.69 -27.34
C ARG A 151 -14.75 2.15 -27.16
N PHE A 152 -14.37 1.89 -25.92
CA PHE A 152 -13.03 1.41 -25.60
C PHE A 152 -12.82 -0.04 -26.03
N ASP A 153 -11.61 -0.37 -26.51
CA ASP A 153 -11.18 -1.74 -26.76
C ASP A 153 -10.74 -2.43 -25.48
N GLN A 154 -10.23 -1.64 -24.52
CA GLN A 154 -9.81 -2.10 -23.22
C GLN A 154 -10.05 -1.02 -22.14
N MET A 155 -10.46 -1.46 -20.95
CA MET A 155 -10.48 -0.64 -19.74
C MET A 155 -9.61 -1.28 -18.68
N ILE A 156 -8.69 -0.52 -18.11
CA ILE A 156 -7.75 -0.98 -17.08
C ILE A 156 -7.99 -0.14 -15.83
N VAL A 157 -8.46 -0.79 -14.76
CA VAL A 157 -8.61 -0.18 -13.44
C VAL A 157 -7.33 -0.42 -12.65
N CYS A 158 -6.62 0.66 -12.34
CA CYS A 158 -5.38 0.64 -11.58
C CYS A 158 -5.64 1.17 -10.16
N ASP A 159 -5.43 0.34 -9.17
CA ASP A 159 -5.44 0.73 -7.77
C ASP A 159 -4.02 1.05 -7.30
N LEU A 160 -3.79 2.26 -6.83
CA LEU A 160 -2.46 2.73 -6.47
C LEU A 160 -2.16 2.58 -4.97
N GLY A 161 -3.02 1.87 -4.22
CA GLY A 161 -2.79 1.59 -2.80
C GLY A 161 -3.49 2.56 -1.84
N ASP A 162 -3.23 2.36 -0.55
CA ASP A 162 -3.94 2.95 0.58
C ASP A 162 -5.47 2.74 0.46
N ALA A 163 -5.85 1.54 0.00
CA ALA A 163 -7.25 1.15 -0.07
C ALA A 163 -7.87 0.98 1.32
N ILE A 164 -7.06 0.63 2.33
CA ILE A 164 -7.43 0.47 3.74
C ILE A 164 -6.34 1.06 4.65
N ASP A 165 -6.66 1.29 5.91
CA ASP A 165 -5.72 1.83 6.92
C ASP A 165 -4.96 0.76 7.73
N GLY A 166 -4.82 -0.45 7.20
CA GLY A 166 -4.12 -1.55 7.84
C GLY A 166 -4.92 -2.24 8.95
N MET A 167 -4.24 -3.09 9.72
CA MET A 167 -4.84 -3.90 10.76
C MET A 167 -5.19 -3.03 11.99
N ASP A 168 -6.43 -3.15 12.51
CA ASP A 168 -6.92 -2.40 13.69
C ASP A 168 -6.81 -0.87 13.54
N GLY A 169 -6.77 -0.36 12.31
CA GLY A 169 -6.58 1.06 12.02
C GLY A 169 -5.16 1.56 12.30
N PHE A 170 -4.18 0.67 12.33
CA PHE A 170 -2.77 1.04 12.42
C PHE A 170 -2.12 1.00 11.05
N THR A 171 -1.47 2.12 10.66
CA THR A 171 -0.71 2.17 9.41
C THR A 171 0.40 1.14 9.39
N GLY A 172 0.58 0.45 8.27
CA GLY A 172 1.63 -0.54 8.11
C GLY A 172 3.03 0.03 8.31
N SER A 173 3.26 1.28 7.88
CA SER A 173 4.59 1.90 7.88
C SER A 173 5.13 2.28 9.25
N ARG A 174 4.31 2.82 10.14
CA ARG A 174 4.77 3.40 11.42
C ARG A 174 3.87 3.10 12.60
N MET A 175 2.92 2.21 12.44
CA MET A 175 1.96 1.84 13.49
C MET A 175 1.22 3.06 14.07
N HIS A 176 0.93 4.08 13.25
CA HIS A 176 0.08 5.19 13.65
C HIS A 176 -1.37 4.75 13.63
N LYS A 177 -2.06 4.96 14.75
CA LYS A 177 -3.49 4.69 14.83
C LYS A 177 -4.27 5.83 14.18
N LEU A 178 -5.13 5.47 13.24
CA LEU A 178 -6.02 6.38 12.55
C LEU A 178 -7.47 6.24 13.05
N PRO A 179 -8.29 7.29 12.95
CA PRO A 179 -9.71 7.22 13.29
C PRO A 179 -10.43 6.26 12.36
N GLN A 180 -10.95 5.18 12.93
CA GLN A 180 -11.68 4.15 12.21
C GLN A 180 -13.02 3.90 12.91
N ASN A 181 -14.08 3.65 12.14
CA ASN A 181 -15.40 3.26 12.65
C ASN A 181 -15.77 1.81 12.30
N MET A 182 -14.87 1.06 11.68
CA MET A 182 -15.04 -0.35 11.33
C MET A 182 -13.94 -1.21 11.94
N GLY A 183 -14.27 -2.44 12.34
CA GLY A 183 -13.28 -3.46 12.69
C GLY A 183 -12.73 -4.16 11.44
N ASN A 184 -11.62 -4.90 11.58
CA ASN A 184 -10.93 -5.55 10.47
C ASN A 184 -11.83 -6.41 9.57
N ARG A 185 -12.76 -7.18 10.17
CA ARG A 185 -13.70 -8.03 9.42
C ARG A 185 -14.64 -7.19 8.57
N GLU A 186 -15.12 -6.09 9.10
CA GLU A 186 -16.04 -5.19 8.40
C GLU A 186 -15.31 -4.44 7.29
N VAL A 187 -14.08 -3.96 7.53
CA VAL A 187 -13.22 -3.35 6.50
C VAL A 187 -13.00 -4.34 5.35
N PHE A 188 -12.59 -5.57 5.66
CA PHE A 188 -12.38 -6.61 4.65
C PHE A 188 -13.66 -6.91 3.86
N GLN A 189 -14.78 -7.13 4.54
CA GLN A 189 -16.06 -7.41 3.90
C GLN A 189 -16.51 -6.24 3.02
N THR A 190 -16.44 -5.00 3.52
CA THR A 190 -16.79 -3.80 2.77
C THR A 190 -15.92 -3.66 1.53
N PHE A 191 -14.59 -3.87 1.68
CA PHE A 191 -13.67 -3.86 0.55
C PHE A 191 -14.12 -4.83 -0.54
N ILE A 192 -14.35 -6.08 -0.19
CA ILE A 192 -14.73 -7.14 -1.15
C ILE A 192 -16.09 -6.83 -1.79
N ASP A 193 -17.11 -6.56 -0.98
CA ASP A 193 -18.49 -6.39 -1.47
C ASP A 193 -18.62 -5.20 -2.41
N VAL A 194 -18.02 -4.06 -2.04
CA VAL A 194 -18.14 -2.84 -2.84
C VAL A 194 -17.37 -2.97 -4.16
N HIS A 195 -16.17 -3.56 -4.14
CA HIS A 195 -15.42 -3.78 -5.38
C HIS A 195 -16.08 -4.84 -6.28
N LEU A 196 -16.60 -5.93 -5.72
CA LEU A 196 -17.34 -6.92 -6.51
C LEU A 196 -18.59 -6.32 -7.16
N LYS A 197 -19.34 -5.49 -6.41
CA LYS A 197 -20.50 -4.77 -6.94
C LYS A 197 -20.11 -3.82 -8.07
N PHE A 198 -19.01 -3.07 -7.88
CA PHE A 198 -18.45 -2.19 -8.91
C PHE A 198 -18.08 -2.95 -10.18
N PHE A 199 -17.26 -3.99 -10.08
CA PHE A 199 -16.86 -4.77 -11.26
C PHE A 199 -18.02 -5.53 -11.88
N HIS A 200 -18.98 -6.01 -11.10
CA HIS A 200 -20.22 -6.60 -11.63
C HIS A 200 -21.00 -5.60 -12.48
N THR A 201 -21.15 -4.37 -11.99
CA THR A 201 -21.83 -3.30 -12.71
C THR A 201 -21.13 -2.99 -14.02
N LEU A 202 -19.80 -2.85 -14.00
CA LEU A 202 -19.02 -2.62 -15.22
C LEU A 202 -19.17 -3.77 -16.22
N LYS A 203 -18.97 -5.02 -15.79
CA LYS A 203 -19.11 -6.19 -16.70
C LYS A 203 -20.50 -6.34 -17.29
N SER A 204 -21.52 -5.87 -16.62
CA SER A 204 -22.91 -5.97 -17.07
C SER A 204 -23.33 -4.86 -18.04
N HIS A 205 -22.63 -3.71 -18.05
CA HIS A 205 -23.08 -2.52 -18.79
C HIS A 205 -22.05 -1.94 -19.76
N LEU A 206 -20.76 -2.29 -19.62
CA LEU A 206 -19.74 -1.84 -20.57
C LEU A 206 -19.90 -2.55 -21.92
N HIS A 207 -19.71 -1.82 -22.99
CA HIS A 207 -19.47 -2.38 -24.32
C HIS A 207 -18.02 -2.85 -24.49
N CYS A 208 -17.11 -2.29 -23.69
CA CYS A 208 -15.71 -2.65 -23.68
C CYS A 208 -15.54 -4.16 -23.39
N PRO A 209 -14.97 -4.94 -24.32
CA PRO A 209 -14.86 -6.39 -24.15
C PRO A 209 -13.83 -6.78 -23.07
N ASN A 210 -12.84 -5.94 -22.86
CA ASN A 210 -11.64 -6.28 -22.10
C ASN A 210 -11.50 -5.38 -20.87
N LEU A 211 -11.98 -5.89 -19.71
CA LEU A 211 -11.83 -5.24 -18.43
C LEU A 211 -10.69 -5.92 -17.65
N GLU A 212 -9.70 -5.13 -17.22
CA GLU A 212 -8.51 -5.58 -16.51
C GLU A 212 -8.38 -4.85 -15.16
N PHE A 213 -7.90 -5.52 -14.13
CA PHE A 213 -7.60 -4.93 -12.83
C PHE A 213 -6.12 -5.06 -12.50
N ARG A 214 -5.51 -3.97 -12.08
CA ARG A 214 -4.11 -3.91 -11.64
C ARG A 214 -3.97 -3.18 -10.33
N THR A 215 -3.01 -3.59 -9.51
CA THR A 215 -2.65 -2.81 -8.32
C THR A 215 -1.18 -2.37 -8.39
N ALA A 216 -0.87 -1.22 -7.80
CA ALA A 216 0.47 -0.96 -7.34
C ALA A 216 0.82 -1.96 -6.21
N GLY A 217 2.09 -2.14 -5.92
CA GLY A 217 2.50 -3.13 -4.93
C GLY A 217 2.37 -2.61 -3.50
N GLU A 218 3.30 -1.76 -3.09
CA GLU A 218 3.44 -1.34 -1.70
C GLU A 218 2.80 0.04 -1.46
N SER A 219 2.03 0.14 -0.37
CA SER A 219 1.50 1.39 0.16
C SER A 219 1.88 1.57 1.63
N ASN A 220 1.79 2.80 2.15
CA ASN A 220 2.23 3.05 3.52
C ASN A 220 1.18 2.78 4.61
N HIS A 221 -0.08 2.66 4.26
CA HIS A 221 -1.16 2.39 5.22
C HIS A 221 -1.54 0.91 5.27
N GLY A 222 -1.86 0.32 4.14
CA GLY A 222 -2.56 -0.96 4.08
C GLY A 222 -1.79 -2.18 4.55
N GLY A 223 -0.50 -2.26 4.23
CA GLY A 223 0.36 -3.38 4.61
C GLY A 223 -0.16 -4.74 4.12
N ASP A 224 0.13 -5.80 4.88
CA ASP A 224 -0.24 -7.18 4.54
C ASP A 224 -1.77 -7.38 4.43
N MET A 225 -2.56 -6.64 5.20
CA MET A 225 -4.01 -6.74 5.14
C MET A 225 -4.55 -6.23 3.79
N GLU A 226 -4.00 -5.16 3.27
CA GLU A 226 -4.36 -4.65 1.95
C GLU A 226 -4.00 -5.65 0.85
N TRP A 227 -2.81 -6.23 0.92
CA TRP A 227 -2.39 -7.28 -0.02
C TRP A 227 -3.36 -8.49 0.02
N MET A 228 -3.78 -8.93 1.22
CA MET A 228 -4.76 -10.00 1.35
C MET A 228 -6.12 -9.63 0.74
N CYS A 229 -6.56 -8.38 0.91
CA CYS A 229 -7.78 -7.85 0.28
C CYS A 229 -7.68 -7.91 -1.25
N PHE A 230 -6.61 -7.40 -1.82
CA PHE A 230 -6.39 -7.41 -3.27
C PHE A 230 -6.27 -8.81 -3.84
N LYS A 231 -5.53 -9.70 -3.16
CA LYS A 231 -5.41 -11.10 -3.58
C LYS A 231 -6.77 -11.78 -3.63
N THR A 232 -7.56 -11.64 -2.57
CA THR A 232 -8.89 -12.24 -2.49
C THR A 232 -9.80 -11.69 -3.58
N LEU A 233 -9.84 -10.37 -3.74
CA LEU A 233 -10.60 -9.73 -4.81
C LEU A 233 -10.16 -10.23 -6.19
N GLY A 234 -8.85 -10.30 -6.43
CA GLY A 234 -8.29 -10.75 -7.71
C GLY A 234 -8.71 -12.17 -8.08
N MET A 235 -8.65 -13.10 -7.12
CA MET A 235 -9.16 -14.46 -7.32
C MET A 235 -10.64 -14.47 -7.70
N MET A 236 -11.48 -13.72 -6.97
CA MET A 236 -12.92 -13.65 -7.23
C MET A 236 -13.25 -13.00 -8.57
N LEU A 237 -12.52 -11.95 -8.97
CA LEU A 237 -12.71 -11.30 -10.28
C LEU A 237 -12.33 -12.24 -11.42
N HIS A 238 -11.23 -12.97 -11.28
CA HIS A 238 -10.81 -13.95 -12.27
C HIS A 238 -11.82 -15.10 -12.39
N GLU A 239 -12.18 -15.74 -11.27
CA GLU A 239 -13.08 -16.89 -11.26
C GLU A 239 -14.49 -16.55 -11.73
N LYS A 240 -15.03 -15.41 -11.25
CA LYS A 240 -16.44 -15.05 -11.51
C LYS A 240 -16.65 -14.36 -12.85
N TYR A 241 -15.70 -13.54 -13.29
CA TYR A 241 -15.88 -12.69 -14.46
C TYR A 241 -14.88 -12.95 -15.57
N ASN A 242 -14.00 -13.91 -15.42
CA ASN A 242 -12.90 -14.20 -16.35
C ASN A 242 -12.10 -12.94 -16.72
N MET A 243 -11.69 -12.19 -15.69
CA MET A 243 -10.92 -10.97 -15.86
C MET A 243 -9.41 -11.25 -15.79
N ASN A 244 -8.63 -10.45 -16.52
CA ASN A 244 -7.20 -10.34 -16.25
C ASN A 244 -6.98 -9.52 -15.00
N VAL A 245 -6.18 -10.05 -14.08
CA VAL A 245 -5.86 -9.41 -12.81
C VAL A 245 -4.37 -9.49 -12.55
N TYR A 246 -3.78 -8.39 -12.17
CA TYR A 246 -2.39 -8.28 -11.76
C TYR A 246 -2.29 -7.61 -10.39
N ILE A 247 -1.79 -8.33 -9.39
CA ILE A 247 -1.58 -7.82 -8.03
C ILE A 247 -0.09 -7.59 -7.83
N GLY A 248 0.28 -6.31 -7.79
CA GLY A 248 1.66 -5.88 -7.60
C GLY A 248 2.21 -6.25 -6.22
N ASN A 249 3.53 -6.34 -6.12
CA ASN A 249 4.26 -6.61 -4.87
C ASN A 249 5.54 -5.77 -4.73
N LYS A 250 5.79 -4.85 -5.65
CA LYS A 250 6.95 -3.96 -5.65
C LYS A 250 6.51 -2.53 -5.48
N PHE A 251 7.42 -1.69 -5.02
CA PHE A 251 7.15 -0.25 -4.91
C PHE A 251 6.78 0.39 -6.25
N ILE A 252 7.41 -0.03 -7.34
CA ILE A 252 7.04 0.38 -8.70
C ILE A 252 6.65 -0.87 -9.49
N GLU A 253 5.44 -0.87 -10.01
CA GLU A 253 4.97 -1.83 -11.01
C GLU A 253 4.90 -1.16 -12.37
N HIS A 254 5.22 -1.89 -13.44
CA HIS A 254 5.13 -1.31 -14.77
C HIS A 254 4.54 -2.27 -15.80
N PHE A 255 3.92 -1.71 -16.81
CA PHE A 255 3.43 -2.43 -17.99
C PHE A 255 3.36 -1.51 -19.18
N THR A 256 3.31 -2.09 -20.36
CA THR A 256 3.33 -1.36 -21.64
C THR A 256 2.06 -1.63 -22.44
N LYS A 257 1.52 -0.58 -23.07
CA LYS A 257 0.42 -0.63 -24.04
C LYS A 257 0.83 0.19 -25.27
N GLY A 258 1.11 -0.49 -26.38
CA GLY A 258 1.68 0.15 -27.56
C GLY A 258 3.01 0.86 -27.23
N ASP A 259 3.13 2.13 -27.61
CA ASP A 259 4.30 2.97 -27.34
C ASP A 259 4.31 3.59 -25.93
N HIS A 260 3.31 3.30 -25.09
CA HIS A 260 3.14 3.88 -23.76
C HIS A 260 3.50 2.89 -22.65
N THR A 261 4.43 3.26 -21.78
CA THR A 261 4.73 2.50 -20.55
C THR A 261 4.25 3.28 -19.33
N PHE A 262 3.53 2.59 -18.47
CA PHE A 262 3.02 3.09 -17.18
C PHE A 262 3.85 2.52 -16.05
N LEU A 263 4.39 3.40 -15.21
CA LEU A 263 5.05 3.08 -13.95
C LEU A 263 4.07 3.48 -12.85
N LEU A 264 3.50 2.49 -12.17
CA LEU A 264 2.52 2.68 -11.11
C LEU A 264 3.20 2.54 -9.76
N CYS A 265 2.95 3.45 -8.84
CA CYS A 265 3.35 3.32 -7.45
C CYS A 265 2.34 4.05 -6.55
N HIS A 266 2.32 3.70 -5.26
CA HIS A 266 1.55 4.51 -4.32
C HIS A 266 2.19 5.90 -4.13
N GLY A 267 3.50 5.95 -4.08
CA GLY A 267 4.26 7.20 -3.85
C GLY A 267 5.01 7.19 -2.52
N LYS A 268 4.63 6.32 -1.61
CA LYS A 268 5.32 6.07 -0.35
C LYS A 268 5.17 4.61 0.04
N ASP A 269 6.29 3.99 0.38
CA ASP A 269 6.29 2.62 0.89
C ASP A 269 6.04 2.57 2.41
N PHE A 270 5.86 1.37 2.91
CA PHE A 270 5.63 1.16 4.33
C PHE A 270 6.91 0.99 5.16
N LYS A 271 8.09 0.79 4.55
CA LYS A 271 9.33 0.43 5.27
C LYS A 271 10.43 1.48 5.22
N ASP A 272 10.84 1.82 4.04
CA ASP A 272 12.16 2.43 3.81
C ASP A 272 12.12 3.94 3.57
N MET A 273 11.01 4.45 3.04
CA MET A 273 10.87 5.87 2.75
C MET A 273 10.47 6.68 3.99
N LYS A 274 11.34 7.58 4.41
CA LYS A 274 10.99 8.56 5.47
C LYS A 274 9.90 9.51 5.02
N PHE A 275 9.98 9.98 3.79
CA PHE A 275 9.01 10.84 3.11
C PHE A 275 8.65 10.18 1.79
N GLY A 276 7.41 10.37 1.34
CA GLY A 276 6.96 9.91 0.02
C GLY A 276 7.63 10.68 -1.13
N LEU A 277 7.33 10.26 -2.34
CA LEU A 277 7.72 10.96 -3.55
C LEU A 277 7.12 12.37 -3.56
N PRO A 278 7.86 13.39 -4.03
CA PRO A 278 7.41 14.78 -3.97
C PRO A 278 6.20 15.05 -4.88
N ARG A 279 5.58 16.21 -4.68
CA ARG A 279 4.50 16.70 -5.55
C ARG A 279 4.94 16.90 -6.99
N TYR A 280 6.11 17.48 -7.17
CA TYR A 280 6.72 17.71 -8.48
C TYR A 280 8.01 16.91 -8.59
N ALA A 281 8.29 16.40 -9.79
CA ALA A 281 9.48 15.61 -10.03
C ALA A 281 10.75 16.47 -9.93
N ASP A 282 11.42 16.45 -8.79
CA ASP A 282 12.73 17.06 -8.61
C ASP A 282 13.84 16.23 -9.28
N ALA A 283 15.05 16.76 -9.31
CA ALA A 283 16.19 16.08 -9.93
C ALA A 283 16.48 14.69 -9.35
N LYS A 284 16.23 14.50 -8.04
CA LYS A 284 16.40 13.20 -7.37
C LYS A 284 15.34 12.21 -7.86
N THR A 285 14.10 12.62 -7.92
CA THR A 285 12.98 11.81 -8.41
C THR A 285 13.16 11.45 -9.89
N ILE A 286 13.58 12.40 -10.72
CA ILE A 286 13.88 12.16 -12.13
C ILE A 286 14.98 11.10 -12.26
N ASN A 287 16.09 11.23 -11.54
CA ASN A 287 17.19 10.26 -11.59
C ASN A 287 16.76 8.88 -11.07
N TYR A 288 15.93 8.82 -10.04
CA TYR A 288 15.38 7.57 -9.51
C TYR A 288 14.61 6.80 -10.57
N PHE A 289 13.64 7.43 -11.24
CA PHE A 289 12.87 6.77 -12.29
C PHE A 289 13.70 6.47 -13.55
N LYS A 290 14.68 7.31 -13.89
CA LYS A 290 15.62 6.99 -14.98
C LYS A 290 16.40 5.72 -14.70
N SER A 291 16.98 5.60 -13.52
CA SER A 291 17.71 4.38 -13.11
C SER A 291 16.80 3.15 -13.13
N TYR A 292 15.54 3.30 -12.68
CA TYR A 292 14.57 2.23 -12.78
C TYR A 292 14.30 1.80 -14.23
N MET A 293 14.06 2.77 -15.11
CA MET A 293 13.82 2.50 -16.55
C MET A 293 15.02 1.83 -17.21
N GLU A 294 16.23 2.31 -16.93
CA GLU A 294 17.48 1.72 -17.45
C GLU A 294 17.65 0.28 -16.97
N HIS A 295 17.44 0.03 -15.67
CA HIS A 295 17.55 -1.31 -15.08
C HIS A 295 16.56 -2.31 -15.69
N HIS A 296 15.34 -1.87 -16.00
CA HIS A 296 14.30 -2.71 -16.57
C HIS A 296 14.23 -2.69 -18.10
N GLY A 297 15.16 -2.02 -18.77
CA GLY A 297 15.21 -1.94 -20.23
C GLY A 297 13.98 -1.26 -20.84
N ILE A 298 13.37 -0.30 -20.15
CA ILE A 298 12.18 0.43 -20.62
C ILE A 298 12.61 1.48 -21.62
N THR A 299 12.23 1.27 -22.88
CA THR A 299 12.61 2.13 -24.03
C THR A 299 11.40 2.72 -24.76
N SER A 300 10.21 2.63 -24.18
CA SER A 300 8.99 3.15 -24.78
C SER A 300 9.07 4.64 -25.04
N LYS A 301 8.40 5.08 -26.09
CA LYS A 301 8.40 6.47 -26.54
C LYS A 301 7.72 7.40 -25.53
N PHE A 302 6.67 6.93 -24.88
CA PHE A 302 5.90 7.69 -23.90
C PHE A 302 5.90 6.95 -22.57
N ILE A 303 6.37 7.61 -21.52
CA ILE A 303 6.45 7.04 -20.20
C ILE A 303 5.61 7.87 -19.24
N HIS A 304 4.80 7.19 -18.44
CA HIS A 304 3.88 7.77 -17.49
C HIS A 304 4.18 7.23 -16.10
N VAL A 305 4.67 8.09 -15.21
CA VAL A 305 4.78 7.81 -13.78
C VAL A 305 3.50 8.28 -13.13
N VAL A 306 2.75 7.37 -12.53
CA VAL A 306 1.45 7.67 -11.91
C VAL A 306 1.48 7.23 -10.45
N LYS A 307 1.14 8.15 -9.55
CA LYS A 307 1.20 7.90 -8.10
C LYS A 307 0.03 8.53 -7.31
N GLY A 308 -0.24 7.99 -6.11
CA GLY A 308 -1.14 8.48 -5.07
C GLY A 308 -0.43 9.23 -3.93
N ASP A 309 -0.74 8.90 -2.68
CA ASP A 309 -0.19 9.35 -1.38
C ASP A 309 -0.51 10.82 -1.00
N LEU A 310 -0.42 11.75 -1.92
CA LEU A 310 -0.51 13.18 -1.58
C LEU A 310 -1.93 13.77 -1.64
N HIS A 311 -2.93 12.96 -1.99
CA HIS A 311 -4.34 13.37 -2.12
C HIS A 311 -4.54 14.62 -2.99
N MET A 312 -3.80 14.73 -4.09
CA MET A 312 -3.85 15.91 -4.96
C MET A 312 -3.89 15.50 -6.43
N ASN A 313 -4.38 16.43 -7.25
CA ASN A 313 -4.43 16.25 -8.69
C ASN A 313 -3.44 17.19 -9.36
N ASN A 314 -2.35 16.66 -9.89
CA ASN A 314 -1.48 17.40 -10.77
C ASN A 314 -0.75 16.48 -11.75
N SER A 315 -0.47 17.01 -12.92
CA SER A 315 0.29 16.34 -13.96
C SER A 315 1.32 17.30 -14.53
N GLU A 316 2.57 16.85 -14.67
CA GLU A 316 3.64 17.61 -15.28
C GLU A 316 4.45 16.74 -16.24
N TYR A 317 5.11 17.37 -17.18
CA TYR A 317 6.02 16.70 -18.11
C TYR A 317 7.45 17.07 -17.81
N THR A 318 8.25 16.04 -17.53
CA THR A 318 9.71 16.16 -17.49
C THR A 318 10.27 15.91 -18.90
N GLN A 319 11.59 15.98 -19.05
CA GLN A 319 12.25 15.59 -20.30
C GLN A 319 12.08 14.07 -20.61
N PHE A 320 11.80 13.23 -19.59
CA PHE A 320 11.87 11.77 -19.70
C PHE A 320 10.52 11.08 -19.55
N PHE A 321 9.60 11.68 -18.79
CA PHE A 321 8.30 11.07 -18.50
C PHE A 321 7.28 12.13 -18.06
N ARG A 322 6.01 11.79 -18.18
CA ARG A 322 4.92 12.48 -17.51
C ARG A 322 4.85 12.01 -16.08
N TYR A 323 4.78 12.92 -15.12
CA TYR A 323 4.65 12.65 -13.69
C TYR A 323 3.29 13.10 -13.20
N LYS A 324 2.45 12.16 -12.79
CA LYS A 324 1.05 12.41 -12.41
C LYS A 324 0.79 11.98 -10.98
N ASN A 325 0.29 12.92 -10.17
CA ASN A 325 -0.35 12.60 -8.90
C ASN A 325 -1.85 12.49 -9.13
N VAL A 326 -2.47 11.43 -8.62
CA VAL A 326 -3.90 11.21 -8.76
C VAL A 326 -4.65 11.64 -7.52
N MET A 327 -5.93 11.93 -7.69
CA MET A 327 -6.84 12.29 -6.62
C MET A 327 -7.05 11.13 -5.66
N SER A 328 -7.34 11.47 -4.40
CA SER A 328 -7.79 10.52 -3.39
C SER A 328 -9.29 10.28 -3.48
N MET A 329 -9.70 9.02 -3.39
CA MET A 329 -11.12 8.71 -3.26
C MET A 329 -11.68 9.08 -1.87
N PHE A 330 -10.85 9.05 -0.84
CA PHE A 330 -11.18 9.49 0.52
C PHE A 330 -11.32 11.03 0.63
N GLY A 331 -10.48 11.75 -0.09
CA GLY A 331 -10.35 13.20 0.05
C GLY A 331 -9.33 13.57 1.11
N SER A 332 -9.72 14.32 2.15
CA SER A 332 -8.78 14.75 3.16
C SER A 332 -9.34 14.75 4.58
N SER A 333 -8.52 14.33 5.53
CA SER A 333 -8.68 14.58 6.95
C SER A 333 -8.09 15.96 7.32
N LYS A 334 -8.30 16.40 8.57
CA LYS A 334 -7.62 17.58 9.10
C LYS A 334 -6.09 17.47 8.96
N TRP A 335 -5.54 16.28 9.19
CA TRP A 335 -4.10 16.02 9.08
C TRP A 335 -3.61 16.22 7.63
N VAL A 336 -4.30 15.65 6.65
CA VAL A 336 -3.97 15.77 5.22
C VAL A 336 -4.04 17.23 4.79
N MET A 337 -5.09 17.96 5.17
CA MET A 337 -5.21 19.39 4.88
C MET A 337 -4.08 20.20 5.45
N THR A 338 -3.69 19.94 6.70
CA THR A 338 -2.62 20.70 7.37
C THR A 338 -1.25 20.43 6.75
N ASN A 339 -0.97 19.21 6.34
CA ASN A 339 0.37 18.79 5.88
C ASN A 339 0.54 18.87 4.35
N PHE A 340 -0.50 18.53 3.59
CA PHE A 340 -0.43 18.50 2.13
C PHE A 340 -1.18 19.66 1.46
N MET A 341 -1.99 20.42 2.21
CA MET A 341 -2.81 21.51 1.68
C MET A 341 -3.69 21.08 0.50
N SER A 342 -4.16 19.83 0.52
CA SER A 342 -4.97 19.24 -0.55
C SER A 342 -6.31 18.77 -0.03
N ASN A 343 -7.36 18.97 -0.84
CA ASN A 343 -8.72 18.47 -0.61
C ASN A 343 -9.36 17.98 -1.92
N THR A 344 -8.55 17.55 -2.87
CA THR A 344 -9.09 17.11 -4.15
C THR A 344 -9.59 15.67 -4.03
N LYS A 345 -10.91 15.50 -4.05
CA LYS A 345 -11.60 14.21 -3.99
C LYS A 345 -12.01 13.79 -5.39
N GLY A 346 -11.69 12.57 -5.76
CA GLY A 346 -12.12 12.08 -7.07
C GLY A 346 -11.29 10.94 -7.62
N VAL A 347 -11.45 10.74 -8.91
CA VAL A 347 -10.74 9.72 -9.69
C VAL A 347 -10.15 10.35 -10.95
N SER A 348 -8.92 10.02 -11.25
CA SER A 348 -8.25 10.44 -12.49
C SER A 348 -8.37 9.34 -13.54
N ILE A 349 -8.70 9.72 -14.76
CA ILE A 349 -8.88 8.79 -15.88
C ILE A 349 -8.06 9.32 -17.05
N ASP A 350 -7.29 8.44 -17.71
CA ASP A 350 -6.61 8.75 -18.96
C ASP A 350 -7.23 7.94 -20.10
N ILE A 351 -7.59 8.61 -21.18
CA ILE A 351 -8.07 8.00 -22.40
C ILE A 351 -6.94 8.01 -23.40
N LEU A 352 -6.39 6.83 -23.68
CA LEU A 352 -5.33 6.64 -24.66
C LEU A 352 -5.93 6.32 -26.02
N ASN A 353 -5.42 6.97 -27.06
CA ASN A 353 -5.63 6.58 -28.44
C ASN A 353 -4.29 6.14 -29.05
N LEU A 354 -4.11 4.84 -29.22
CA LEU A 354 -2.85 4.27 -29.70
C LEU A 354 -2.60 4.57 -31.18
N GLY A 355 -3.64 4.92 -31.95
CA GLY A 355 -3.48 5.30 -33.36
C GLY A 355 -2.86 6.68 -33.53
N THR A 356 -3.16 7.60 -32.63
CA THR A 356 -2.63 8.97 -32.67
C THR A 356 -1.57 9.21 -31.59
N ASN A 357 -1.31 8.22 -30.73
CA ASN A 357 -0.47 8.34 -29.55
C ASN A 357 -0.87 9.53 -28.66
N SER A 358 -2.17 9.81 -28.56
CA SER A 358 -2.69 10.90 -27.74
C SER A 358 -3.26 10.38 -26.40
N VAL A 359 -3.16 11.22 -25.37
CA VAL A 359 -3.74 10.99 -24.05
C VAL A 359 -4.67 12.16 -23.74
N THR A 360 -5.93 11.86 -23.44
CA THR A 360 -6.89 12.82 -22.92
C THR A 360 -7.12 12.55 -21.44
N GLU A 361 -6.93 13.55 -20.60
CA GLU A 361 -7.18 13.46 -19.17
C GLU A 361 -8.64 13.80 -18.86
N HIS A 362 -9.30 12.92 -18.11
CA HIS A 362 -10.64 13.11 -17.61
C HIS A 362 -10.64 12.98 -16.08
N TYR A 363 -11.47 13.76 -15.39
CA TYR A 363 -11.50 13.83 -13.94
C TYR A 363 -12.93 13.74 -13.43
N LEU A 364 -13.18 12.77 -12.57
CA LEU A 364 -14.43 12.67 -11.82
C LEU A 364 -14.19 13.22 -10.41
N PHE A 365 -14.90 14.28 -10.03
CA PHE A 365 -14.84 14.88 -8.70
C PHE A 365 -16.02 14.43 -7.83
N PHE A 366 -15.76 14.25 -6.51
CA PHE A 366 -16.74 13.85 -5.52
C PHE A 366 -17.16 15.00 -4.59
#